data_7fec7bc006bd9056478d2b744d37cc79
#
_entry.id   7fec7bc006bd9056478d2b744d37cc79
#
_cell.length_a   1.000
_cell.length_b   1.000
_cell.length_c   1.000
_cell.angle_alpha   90.00
_cell.angle_beta   90.00
_cell.angle_gamma   90.00
#
_symmetry.space_group_name_H-M   'P 1'
#
loop_
_entity.id
_entity.type
_entity.pdbx_description
1 polymer ?
#
loop_
_entity_poly.entity_id
_entity_poly.type
_entity_poly.pdbx_seq_one_letter_code
_entity_poly.pdbx_strand_id
1 'polypeptide(L)'
;MPDYTKINIDGHWVSPRGGTTVNTIARNYDYVIVGAGSAGCAVARRLVDGCDATILLLEAGGAGEGVASLSNPPQWVENLGSPYDWAYRYEPSPHVAGRSIPLALGKVLGGSGSINGMVWTRGHRADYDGWAQAGNAGWDFRSVLPLFRKSEDWEDGASEFRGAGGPIHVERARDLHPVPAAFIDAGRSCGMPYLDDLNVPEPEGVGPMNLNVKDGTRCSPASGYLRPVMGHKNLTVLTEAPAVKLTFTGTRCTGVDFLLNGKLHSVAASREVILCAGAIHTPRLLLLSGVGPSVDLQLLGIETVIDLPGVGRNLQDHLWIRGLCFEAKHPLPTVNNNGGGSACFWKSRPAARGPDLMVLPVQMPFVSDEIAARYTIPPNAFAIFPCLVQPRSRGYLRLRTAQPSGPMEIQPNFLAEQADVEALAACVELVLDIASQPAYRDLVKRWIVPPTRMSRERIEAFIRGSCSSYLHPVGTCAMGRGEAAVVDAELRVHGVQGLRVADASVMPAIPSANTNAPTVMIGEFASRLLVGGRSAAGSAPRESVVVQ
;
A
#
# COMPACT_ATOMS: atom_id res chain seq x y z
N MET A 1 28.63 11.07 22.07
CA MET A 1 28.09 10.89 20.73
C MET A 1 27.85 9.39 20.52
N PRO A 2 26.66 8.90 20.23
CA PRO A 2 26.45 7.48 19.97
C PRO A 2 27.17 7.09 18.68
N ASP A 3 27.86 5.98 18.72
CA ASP A 3 28.56 5.41 17.58
C ASP A 3 27.55 4.74 16.61
N TYR A 4 27.27 5.37 15.47
CA TYR A 4 26.33 4.92 14.45
C TYR A 4 26.94 3.87 13.49
N THR A 5 28.12 3.32 13.77
CA THR A 5 28.88 2.48 12.84
C THR A 5 28.57 1.00 12.89
N LYS A 6 27.65 0.53 13.75
CA LYS A 6 27.35 -0.92 13.88
C LYS A 6 25.85 -1.19 13.99
N ILE A 7 25.22 -1.50 12.89
CA ILE A 7 23.97 -2.31 12.85
C ILE A 7 24.40 -3.76 12.63
N ASN A 8 24.33 -4.55 13.69
CA ASN A 8 24.64 -5.98 13.63
C ASN A 8 23.36 -6.74 13.26
N ILE A 9 23.28 -7.24 12.03
CA ILE A 9 22.37 -8.29 11.62
C ILE A 9 23.28 -9.40 11.09
N ASP A 10 23.43 -10.45 11.88
CA ASP A 10 24.10 -11.72 11.55
C ASP A 10 25.33 -11.65 10.60
N GLY A 11 26.33 -10.88 10.99
CA GLY A 11 27.73 -11.16 10.67
C GLY A 11 28.23 -11.07 9.24
N HIS A 12 27.47 -10.65 8.21
CA HIS A 12 27.97 -10.57 6.85
C HIS A 12 27.64 -9.25 6.14
N TRP A 13 28.70 -8.49 5.85
CA TRP A 13 28.67 -7.33 4.94
C TRP A 13 28.81 -7.80 3.51
N VAL A 14 27.80 -7.55 2.65
CA VAL A 14 27.91 -7.69 1.20
C VAL A 14 28.00 -6.30 0.60
N SER A 15 29.12 -5.97 -0.01
CA SER A 15 29.28 -4.76 -0.84
C SER A 15 28.37 -4.86 -2.07
N PRO A 16 27.53 -3.86 -2.38
CA PRO A 16 26.77 -3.83 -3.62
C PRO A 16 27.72 -3.57 -4.80
N ARG A 17 27.77 -4.48 -5.75
CA ARG A 17 28.32 -4.18 -7.08
C ARG A 17 27.19 -3.55 -7.91
N GLY A 18 27.31 -2.25 -8.26
CA GLY A 18 26.42 -1.59 -9.21
C GLY A 18 25.76 -0.28 -8.75
N GLY A 19 26.30 0.41 -7.76
CA GLY A 19 25.86 1.76 -7.40
C GLY A 19 26.45 2.80 -8.35
N THR A 20 25.63 3.66 -8.95
CA THR A 20 26.06 4.92 -9.56
C THR A 20 26.80 5.71 -8.48
N THR A 21 28.11 5.87 -8.60
CA THR A 21 28.90 6.77 -7.73
C THR A 21 28.47 8.19 -8.01
N VAL A 22 27.53 8.71 -7.22
CA VAL A 22 27.23 10.15 -7.17
C VAL A 22 28.40 10.80 -6.45
N ASN A 23 29.36 11.34 -7.20
CA ASN A 23 30.56 11.96 -6.64
C ASN A 23 30.28 13.24 -5.84
N THR A 24 29.07 13.82 -5.93
CA THR A 24 28.69 15.01 -5.16
C THR A 24 27.17 15.11 -5.06
N ILE A 25 26.63 15.07 -3.85
CA ILE A 25 25.22 15.37 -3.56
C ILE A 25 25.12 16.89 -3.43
N ALA A 26 24.20 17.53 -4.17
CA ALA A 26 23.92 18.95 -3.99
C ALA A 26 23.34 19.20 -2.58
N ARG A 27 23.69 20.33 -2.01
CA ARG A 27 23.18 20.71 -0.67
C ARG A 27 21.75 21.22 -0.67
N ASN A 28 21.22 21.55 -1.84
CA ASN A 28 19.89 22.14 -2.02
C ASN A 28 19.21 21.60 -3.28
N TYR A 29 17.92 21.28 -3.15
CA TYR A 29 17.03 20.91 -4.24
C TYR A 29 15.73 21.73 -4.17
N ASP A 30 15.01 21.83 -5.26
CA ASP A 30 13.67 22.43 -5.22
C ASP A 30 12.70 21.56 -4.44
N TYR A 31 12.72 20.27 -4.73
CA TYR A 31 11.88 19.26 -4.05
C TYR A 31 12.73 18.11 -3.49
N VAL A 32 12.42 17.71 -2.28
CA VAL A 32 12.96 16.49 -1.66
C VAL A 32 11.81 15.52 -1.42
N ILE A 33 11.82 14.38 -2.12
CA ILE A 33 10.82 13.31 -1.98
C ILE A 33 11.41 12.23 -1.08
N VAL A 34 10.72 11.89 0.00
CA VAL A 34 11.14 10.85 0.95
C VAL A 34 10.31 9.60 0.76
N GLY A 35 10.94 8.54 0.24
CA GLY A 35 10.36 7.25 -0.11
C GLY A 35 10.06 7.13 -1.60
N ALA A 36 10.73 6.17 -2.25
CA ALA A 36 10.49 5.79 -3.65
C ALA A 36 9.48 4.63 -3.75
N GLY A 37 8.44 4.64 -2.94
CA GLY A 37 7.31 3.72 -3.03
C GLY A 37 6.36 4.06 -4.17
N SER A 38 5.16 3.47 -4.16
CA SER A 38 4.16 3.61 -5.23
C SER A 38 3.84 5.06 -5.57
N ALA A 39 3.59 5.90 -4.56
CA ALA A 39 3.30 7.32 -4.78
C ALA A 39 4.55 8.13 -5.09
N GLY A 40 5.67 7.90 -4.39
CA GLY A 40 6.92 8.64 -4.60
C GLY A 40 7.48 8.49 -6.02
N CYS A 41 7.38 7.30 -6.61
CA CYS A 41 7.72 7.07 -8.02
C CYS A 41 6.85 7.90 -8.96
N ALA A 42 5.54 7.99 -8.71
CA ALA A 42 4.62 8.80 -9.49
C ALA A 42 4.92 10.30 -9.35
N VAL A 43 5.14 10.78 -8.13
CA VAL A 43 5.49 12.19 -7.85
C VAL A 43 6.80 12.56 -8.56
N ALA A 44 7.86 11.75 -8.41
CA ALA A 44 9.15 12.02 -9.05
C ALA A 44 9.02 12.10 -10.57
N ARG A 45 8.35 11.12 -11.20
CA ARG A 45 8.11 11.11 -12.64
C ARG A 45 7.38 12.35 -13.12
N ARG A 46 6.27 12.70 -12.47
CA ARG A 46 5.42 13.82 -12.93
C ARG A 46 6.06 15.17 -12.69
N LEU A 47 6.91 15.34 -11.68
CA LEU A 47 7.72 16.55 -11.50
C LEU A 47 8.77 16.67 -12.60
N VAL A 48 9.45 15.58 -12.97
CA VAL A 48 10.39 15.56 -14.11
C VAL A 48 9.69 15.95 -15.42
N ASP A 49 8.51 15.37 -15.68
CA ASP A 49 7.75 15.64 -16.91
C ASP A 49 7.15 17.07 -16.95
N GLY A 50 6.83 17.65 -15.79
CA GLY A 50 6.00 18.86 -15.68
C GLY A 50 6.73 20.16 -15.31
N CYS A 51 8.01 20.12 -14.91
CA CYS A 51 8.74 21.33 -14.52
C CYS A 51 10.28 21.14 -14.54
N ASP A 52 11.00 22.27 -14.63
CA ASP A 52 12.48 22.29 -14.61
C ASP A 52 13.07 22.28 -13.18
N ALA A 53 12.29 21.85 -12.18
CA ALA A 53 12.74 21.82 -10.80
C ALA A 53 13.79 20.73 -10.57
N THR A 54 14.75 20.99 -9.69
CA THR A 54 15.70 19.99 -9.19
C THR A 54 15.06 19.12 -8.12
N ILE A 55 15.18 17.82 -8.24
CA ILE A 55 14.48 16.82 -7.43
C ILE A 55 15.48 15.85 -6.82
N LEU A 56 15.40 15.64 -5.51
CA LEU A 56 16.04 14.54 -4.82
C LEU A 56 14.98 13.53 -4.39
N LEU A 57 15.18 12.28 -4.73
CA LEU A 57 14.35 11.15 -4.27
C LEU A 57 15.20 10.25 -3.37
N LEU A 58 14.80 10.09 -2.12
CA LEU A 58 15.44 9.25 -1.12
C LEU A 58 14.68 7.92 -0.96
N GLU A 59 15.37 6.80 -1.04
CA GLU A 59 14.83 5.46 -0.77
C GLU A 59 15.69 4.73 0.26
N ALA A 60 15.04 4.14 1.26
CA ALA A 60 15.72 3.41 2.33
C ALA A 60 16.26 2.04 1.89
N GLY A 61 15.60 1.43 0.92
CA GLY A 61 16.00 0.15 0.35
C GLY A 61 16.93 0.28 -0.84
N GLY A 62 17.36 -0.86 -1.38
CA GLY A 62 18.21 -0.93 -2.58
C GLY A 62 17.42 -0.80 -3.89
N ALA A 63 18.12 -0.84 -5.01
CA ALA A 63 17.52 -0.72 -6.34
C ALA A 63 16.72 -1.96 -6.78
N GLY A 64 17.02 -3.15 -6.24
CA GLY A 64 16.32 -4.41 -6.57
C GLY A 64 16.53 -4.89 -8.01
N GLU A 65 17.65 -4.54 -8.63
CA GLU A 65 17.94 -4.92 -10.02
C GLU A 65 18.29 -6.40 -10.14
N GLY A 66 17.76 -7.06 -11.19
CA GLY A 66 18.08 -8.46 -11.49
C GLY A 66 17.47 -9.48 -10.54
N VAL A 67 16.61 -9.07 -9.61
CA VAL A 67 16.00 -9.97 -8.62
C VAL A 67 14.73 -10.59 -9.19
N ALA A 68 14.74 -11.91 -9.37
CA ALA A 68 13.63 -12.65 -9.99
C ALA A 68 12.32 -12.51 -9.19
N SER A 69 12.35 -12.63 -7.87
CA SER A 69 11.16 -12.51 -7.01
C SER A 69 10.48 -11.14 -7.06
N LEU A 70 11.22 -10.08 -7.46
CA LEU A 70 10.65 -8.74 -7.68
C LEU A 70 10.02 -8.59 -9.08
N SER A 71 10.35 -9.42 -10.04
CA SER A 71 9.90 -9.33 -11.44
C SER A 71 8.94 -10.44 -11.85
N ASN A 72 9.21 -11.68 -11.44
CA ASN A 72 8.42 -12.85 -11.82
C ASN A 72 7.14 -12.99 -10.96
N PRO A 73 5.94 -12.92 -11.56
CA PRO A 73 4.69 -12.90 -10.82
C PRO A 73 4.46 -14.06 -9.84
N PRO A 74 4.69 -15.34 -10.15
CA PRO A 74 4.50 -16.44 -9.20
C PRO A 74 5.41 -16.39 -7.97
N GLN A 75 6.55 -15.71 -8.06
CA GLN A 75 7.56 -15.67 -6.99
C GLN A 75 7.38 -14.53 -5.97
N TRP A 76 6.33 -13.71 -6.09
CA TRP A 76 6.15 -12.57 -5.19
C TRP A 76 6.15 -12.92 -3.70
N VAL A 77 5.69 -14.14 -3.35
CA VAL A 77 5.66 -14.62 -1.96
C VAL A 77 7.05 -14.76 -1.34
N GLU A 78 8.10 -14.96 -2.17
CA GLU A 78 9.49 -15.07 -1.72
C GLU A 78 10.04 -13.75 -1.17
N ASN A 79 9.36 -12.63 -1.46
CA ASN A 79 9.75 -11.32 -0.94
C ASN A 79 9.33 -11.13 0.53
N LEU A 80 8.37 -11.91 1.04
CA LEU A 80 7.90 -11.81 2.43
C LEU A 80 8.99 -12.31 3.39
N GLY A 81 9.45 -11.45 4.30
CA GLY A 81 10.56 -11.72 5.21
C GLY A 81 11.95 -11.71 4.55
N SER A 82 12.06 -11.31 3.27
CA SER A 82 13.33 -11.17 2.56
C SER A 82 14.02 -9.84 2.90
N PRO A 83 15.27 -9.58 2.42
CA PRO A 83 15.93 -8.27 2.57
C PRO A 83 15.16 -7.09 1.94
N TYR A 84 14.18 -7.36 1.06
CA TYR A 84 13.31 -6.38 0.42
C TYR A 84 12.06 -6.06 1.24
N ASP A 85 11.93 -6.62 2.43
CA ASP A 85 10.83 -6.44 3.37
C ASP A 85 11.35 -5.77 4.66
N TRP A 86 10.61 -4.78 5.18
CA TRP A 86 10.87 -4.20 6.50
C TRP A 86 10.62 -5.18 7.64
N ALA A 87 9.87 -6.26 7.39
CA ALA A 87 9.53 -7.35 8.31
C ALA A 87 8.95 -6.86 9.65
N TYR A 88 8.04 -5.89 9.62
CA TYR A 88 7.33 -5.42 10.81
C TYR A 88 6.39 -6.47 11.36
N ARG A 89 5.98 -6.25 12.59
CA ARG A 89 4.91 -7.01 13.24
C ARG A 89 3.98 -6.06 13.96
N TYR A 90 2.70 -6.39 13.92
CA TYR A 90 1.70 -5.76 14.77
C TYR A 90 1.81 -6.26 16.20
N GLU A 91 1.50 -5.39 17.15
CA GLU A 91 1.47 -5.73 18.58
C GLU A 91 0.44 -6.81 18.87
N PRO A 92 0.70 -7.68 19.86
CA PRO A 92 -0.27 -8.65 20.33
C PRO A 92 -1.57 -7.97 20.78
N SER A 93 -2.72 -8.62 20.49
CA SER A 93 -4.03 -8.11 20.89
C SER A 93 -4.94 -9.26 21.36
N PRO A 94 -5.72 -9.08 22.44
CA PRO A 94 -6.69 -10.08 22.89
C PRO A 94 -7.77 -10.37 21.83
N HIS A 95 -8.09 -9.40 20.97
CA HIS A 95 -9.07 -9.55 19.91
C HIS A 95 -8.67 -10.56 18.83
N VAL A 96 -7.37 -10.85 18.71
CA VAL A 96 -6.79 -11.84 17.79
C VAL A 96 -6.08 -12.96 18.55
N ALA A 97 -6.63 -13.38 19.67
CA ALA A 97 -6.13 -14.48 20.53
C ALA A 97 -4.69 -14.26 21.03
N GLY A 98 -4.30 -13.03 21.35
CA GLY A 98 -2.97 -12.68 21.87
C GLY A 98 -1.83 -12.78 20.85
N ARG A 99 -2.13 -12.93 19.54
CA ARG A 99 -1.13 -13.10 18.49
C ARG A 99 -0.51 -11.78 18.07
N SER A 100 0.79 -11.81 17.76
CA SER A 100 1.50 -10.77 17.01
C SER A 100 1.47 -11.15 15.52
N ILE A 101 0.95 -10.28 14.68
CA ILE A 101 0.70 -10.57 13.26
C ILE A 101 1.80 -9.95 12.40
N PRO A 102 2.44 -10.71 11.46
CA PRO A 102 3.43 -10.16 10.55
C PRO A 102 2.85 -9.07 9.64
N LEU A 103 3.66 -8.04 9.37
CA LEU A 103 3.36 -6.95 8.45
C LEU A 103 4.54 -6.76 7.50
N ALA A 104 4.45 -7.30 6.30
CA ALA A 104 5.44 -7.13 5.26
C ALA A 104 5.22 -5.81 4.50
N LEU A 105 6.27 -5.00 4.38
CA LEU A 105 6.28 -3.73 3.66
C LEU A 105 7.57 -3.59 2.85
N GLY A 106 7.46 -3.13 1.60
CA GLY A 106 8.59 -3.06 0.69
C GLY A 106 9.68 -2.08 1.12
N LYS A 107 10.93 -2.56 1.09
CA LYS A 107 12.17 -1.83 1.32
C LYS A 107 13.06 -1.91 0.08
N VAL A 108 12.62 -1.29 -0.98
CA VAL A 108 13.23 -1.35 -2.32
C VAL A 108 12.62 -0.26 -3.20
N LEU A 109 13.27 0.15 -4.29
CA LEU A 109 12.64 1.04 -5.28
C LEU A 109 11.28 0.49 -5.74
N GLY A 110 10.26 1.34 -5.70
CA GLY A 110 8.85 0.98 -5.90
C GLY A 110 8.13 0.57 -4.61
N GLY A 111 8.84 0.43 -3.48
CA GLY A 111 8.29 0.10 -2.17
C GLY A 111 7.46 -1.19 -2.20
N SER A 112 6.33 -1.21 -1.48
CA SER A 112 5.39 -2.35 -1.50
C SER A 112 4.82 -2.65 -2.89
N GLY A 113 4.82 -1.69 -3.82
CA GLY A 113 4.46 -1.91 -5.23
C GLY A 113 5.42 -2.86 -5.98
N SER A 114 6.64 -3.05 -5.48
CA SER A 114 7.63 -3.98 -6.05
C SER A 114 7.61 -5.37 -5.42
N ILE A 115 6.93 -5.58 -4.27
CA ILE A 115 6.88 -6.88 -3.59
C ILE A 115 5.46 -7.47 -3.47
N ASN A 116 4.42 -6.75 -3.83
CA ASN A 116 3.02 -7.15 -3.70
C ASN A 116 2.59 -8.26 -4.68
N GLY A 117 1.36 -8.76 -4.55
CA GLY A 117 0.74 -9.74 -5.45
C GLY A 117 0.19 -9.15 -6.77
N MET A 118 0.59 -7.94 -7.17
CA MET A 118 0.26 -7.30 -8.46
C MET A 118 -1.24 -7.08 -8.76
N VAL A 119 -2.13 -7.21 -7.79
CA VAL A 119 -3.54 -6.92 -7.99
C VAL A 119 -3.75 -5.42 -8.16
N TRP A 120 -4.34 -5.03 -9.31
CA TRP A 120 -4.60 -3.65 -9.66
C TRP A 120 -6.08 -3.37 -9.65
N THR A 121 -6.61 -2.90 -8.53
CA THR A 121 -8.01 -2.55 -8.31
C THR A 121 -8.14 -1.19 -7.67
N ARG A 122 -9.23 -0.47 -7.99
CA ARG A 122 -9.47 0.92 -7.56
C ARG A 122 -10.37 1.02 -6.34
N GLY A 123 -11.26 0.02 -6.15
CA GLY A 123 -12.33 0.07 -5.16
C GLY A 123 -13.64 0.61 -5.72
N HIS A 124 -14.61 0.71 -4.84
CA HIS A 124 -15.95 1.17 -5.17
C HIS A 124 -16.00 2.70 -5.20
N ARG A 125 -16.83 3.27 -6.11
CA ARG A 125 -17.00 4.74 -6.21
C ARG A 125 -17.33 5.42 -4.87
N ALA A 126 -18.13 4.75 -4.03
CA ALA A 126 -18.53 5.29 -2.73
C ALA A 126 -17.36 5.48 -1.74
N ASP A 127 -16.21 4.82 -1.94
CA ASP A 127 -15.01 5.03 -1.12
C ASP A 127 -14.53 6.48 -1.26
N TYR A 128 -14.37 6.94 -2.49
CA TYR A 128 -13.89 8.27 -2.83
C TYR A 128 -14.96 9.35 -2.59
N ASP A 129 -16.22 9.07 -2.93
CA ASP A 129 -17.34 9.96 -2.61
C ASP A 129 -17.44 10.16 -1.08
N GLY A 130 -17.14 9.12 -0.29
CA GLY A 130 -17.03 9.19 1.16
C GLY A 130 -15.88 10.09 1.63
N TRP A 131 -14.72 10.05 0.95
CA TRP A 131 -13.60 10.96 1.27
C TRP A 131 -14.01 12.42 1.05
N ALA A 132 -14.68 12.72 -0.07
CA ALA A 132 -15.16 14.07 -0.36
C ALA A 132 -16.22 14.53 0.64
N GLN A 133 -17.18 13.66 0.99
CA GLN A 133 -18.22 13.95 2.00
C GLN A 133 -17.63 14.23 3.40
N ALA A 134 -16.48 13.62 3.73
CA ALA A 134 -15.73 13.91 4.95
C ALA A 134 -15.02 15.29 4.93
N GLY A 135 -15.24 16.11 3.90
CA GLY A 135 -14.72 17.47 3.78
C GLY A 135 -13.50 17.64 2.89
N ASN A 136 -13.10 16.58 2.17
CA ASN A 136 -11.95 16.62 1.28
C ASN A 136 -12.40 16.90 -0.17
N ALA A 137 -12.62 18.17 -0.50
CA ALA A 137 -13.06 18.58 -1.83
C ALA A 137 -12.07 18.14 -2.93
N GLY A 138 -12.60 17.62 -4.05
CA GLY A 138 -11.81 17.13 -5.17
C GLY A 138 -11.33 15.68 -5.04
N TRP A 139 -11.75 14.97 -4.00
CA TRP A 139 -11.45 13.55 -3.77
C TRP A 139 -12.63 12.61 -4.05
N ASP A 140 -13.75 13.11 -4.61
CA ASP A 140 -14.85 12.27 -5.10
C ASP A 140 -14.40 11.42 -6.31
N PHE A 141 -15.14 10.33 -6.57
CA PHE A 141 -14.79 9.38 -7.62
C PHE A 141 -14.63 10.05 -8.99
N ARG A 142 -15.51 10.98 -9.34
CA ARG A 142 -15.47 11.70 -10.62
C ARG A 142 -14.19 12.53 -10.77
N SER A 143 -13.73 13.13 -9.67
CA SER A 143 -12.52 13.96 -9.62
C SER A 143 -11.23 13.15 -9.68
N VAL A 144 -11.20 11.93 -9.11
CA VAL A 144 -9.99 11.08 -9.07
C VAL A 144 -9.92 10.08 -10.22
N LEU A 145 -11.03 9.73 -10.88
CA LEU A 145 -11.06 8.79 -12.01
C LEU A 145 -10.09 9.18 -13.14
N PRO A 146 -9.97 10.46 -13.57
CA PRO A 146 -8.99 10.84 -14.57
C PRO A 146 -7.53 10.54 -14.17
N LEU A 147 -7.21 10.56 -12.87
CA LEU A 147 -5.88 10.24 -12.36
C LEU A 147 -5.61 8.73 -12.41
N PHE A 148 -6.60 7.91 -12.08
CA PHE A 148 -6.52 6.47 -12.27
C PHE A 148 -6.29 6.11 -13.75
N ARG A 149 -7.07 6.71 -14.65
CA ARG A 149 -6.91 6.51 -16.10
C ARG A 149 -5.53 6.96 -16.60
N LYS A 150 -5.01 8.07 -16.09
CA LYS A 150 -3.68 8.59 -16.45
C LYS A 150 -2.54 7.68 -15.96
N SER A 151 -2.76 6.92 -14.89
CA SER A 151 -1.74 6.06 -14.28
C SER A 151 -1.60 4.72 -14.99
N GLU A 152 -2.59 4.28 -15.77
CA GLU A 152 -2.63 2.92 -16.32
C GLU A 152 -2.60 2.88 -17.86
N ASP A 153 -2.11 1.73 -18.35
CA ASP A 153 -2.16 1.30 -19.74
C ASP A 153 -2.94 -0.02 -19.77
N TRP A 154 -4.28 0.07 -19.96
CA TRP A 154 -5.16 -1.08 -19.97
C TRP A 154 -5.04 -1.87 -21.28
N GLU A 155 -5.01 -3.20 -21.23
CA GLU A 155 -4.77 -4.07 -22.37
C GLU A 155 -5.76 -3.90 -23.53
N ASP A 156 -7.02 -3.57 -23.24
CA ASP A 156 -8.06 -3.32 -24.27
C ASP A 156 -8.14 -1.84 -24.69
N GLY A 157 -7.20 -1.01 -24.25
CA GLY A 157 -7.16 0.42 -24.56
C GLY A 157 -8.06 1.27 -23.67
N ALA A 158 -8.24 2.53 -24.07
CA ALA A 158 -8.99 3.52 -23.30
C ALA A 158 -10.51 3.28 -23.38
N SER A 159 -11.19 3.50 -22.27
CA SER A 159 -12.65 3.53 -22.18
C SER A 159 -13.13 4.64 -21.23
N GLU A 160 -14.42 4.70 -20.92
CA GLU A 160 -14.95 5.62 -19.92
C GLU A 160 -14.22 5.45 -18.57
N PHE A 161 -13.95 4.21 -18.16
CA PHE A 161 -13.36 3.89 -16.84
C PHE A 161 -11.89 3.48 -16.92
N ARG A 162 -11.34 3.15 -18.08
CA ARG A 162 -9.97 2.66 -18.24
C ARG A 162 -9.09 3.65 -19.01
N GLY A 163 -7.79 3.65 -18.69
CA GLY A 163 -6.78 4.48 -19.37
C GLY A 163 -5.95 3.67 -20.36
N ALA A 164 -5.28 4.37 -21.29
CA ALA A 164 -4.29 3.80 -22.17
C ALA A 164 -3.04 4.70 -22.21
N GLY A 165 -1.87 4.10 -22.43
CA GLY A 165 -0.59 4.80 -22.54
C GLY A 165 -0.05 5.34 -21.22
N GLY A 166 -0.64 4.99 -20.09
CA GLY A 166 -0.11 5.32 -18.77
C GLY A 166 1.09 4.46 -18.37
N PRO A 167 1.80 4.82 -17.29
CA PRO A 167 3.02 4.14 -16.89
C PRO A 167 2.86 2.69 -16.42
N ILE A 168 1.69 2.34 -15.88
CA ILE A 168 1.43 1.00 -15.35
C ILE A 168 0.59 0.20 -16.34
N HIS A 169 1.21 -0.78 -16.97
CA HIS A 169 0.46 -1.72 -17.79
C HIS A 169 -0.39 -2.63 -16.91
N VAL A 170 -1.64 -2.82 -17.31
CA VAL A 170 -2.64 -3.63 -16.59
C VAL A 170 -3.32 -4.58 -17.58
N GLU A 171 -3.37 -5.85 -17.22
CA GLU A 171 -4.04 -6.89 -18.01
C GLU A 171 -4.92 -7.75 -17.09
N ARG A 172 -5.86 -8.50 -17.69
CA ARG A 172 -6.58 -9.57 -16.99
C ARG A 172 -5.65 -10.74 -16.74
N ALA A 173 -5.85 -11.45 -15.65
CA ALA A 173 -5.22 -12.75 -15.45
C ALA A 173 -5.64 -13.69 -16.59
N ARG A 174 -4.65 -14.21 -17.32
CA ARG A 174 -4.84 -15.08 -18.50
C ARG A 174 -4.60 -16.54 -18.13
N ASP A 175 -5.05 -17.45 -19.02
CA ASP A 175 -4.80 -18.90 -18.89
C ASP A 175 -5.09 -19.39 -17.47
N LEU A 176 -6.33 -19.13 -17.01
CA LEU A 176 -6.69 -19.38 -15.63
C LEU A 176 -6.44 -20.84 -15.22
N HIS A 177 -5.64 -21.00 -14.20
CA HIS A 177 -5.46 -22.27 -13.50
C HIS A 177 -6.83 -22.85 -13.07
N PRO A 178 -7.01 -24.20 -12.99
CA PRO A 178 -8.29 -24.81 -12.63
C PRO A 178 -8.93 -24.25 -11.34
N VAL A 179 -8.13 -23.86 -10.34
CA VAL A 179 -8.63 -23.30 -9.07
C VAL A 179 -9.36 -21.97 -9.25
N PRO A 180 -8.77 -20.90 -9.86
CA PRO A 180 -9.48 -19.65 -10.11
C PRO A 180 -10.57 -19.77 -11.19
N ALA A 181 -10.46 -20.69 -12.16
CA ALA A 181 -11.53 -20.94 -13.13
C ALA A 181 -12.77 -21.50 -12.42
N ALA A 182 -12.61 -22.54 -11.60
CA ALA A 182 -13.69 -23.11 -10.78
C ALA A 182 -14.30 -22.07 -9.81
N PHE A 183 -13.49 -21.11 -9.33
CA PHE A 183 -13.97 -20.05 -8.44
C PHE A 183 -14.98 -19.13 -9.15
N ILE A 184 -14.70 -18.75 -10.39
CA ILE A 184 -15.63 -17.91 -11.19
C ILE A 184 -16.96 -18.65 -11.39
N ASP A 185 -16.92 -19.92 -11.81
CA ASP A 185 -18.13 -20.70 -12.05
C ASP A 185 -18.92 -20.95 -10.76
N ALA A 186 -18.23 -21.21 -9.66
CA ALA A 186 -18.83 -21.37 -8.34
C ALA A 186 -19.46 -20.07 -7.82
N GLY A 187 -18.80 -18.93 -8.00
CA GLY A 187 -19.33 -17.61 -7.64
C GLY A 187 -20.61 -17.28 -8.42
N ARG A 188 -20.61 -17.55 -9.73
CA ARG A 188 -21.81 -17.42 -10.57
C ARG A 188 -22.95 -18.34 -10.09
N SER A 189 -22.63 -19.57 -9.69
CA SER A 189 -23.61 -20.50 -9.12
C SER A 189 -24.17 -20.03 -7.77
N CYS A 190 -23.44 -19.19 -7.03
CA CYS A 190 -23.91 -18.48 -5.84
C CYS A 190 -24.69 -17.18 -6.16
N GLY A 191 -25.00 -16.90 -7.43
CA GLY A 191 -25.78 -15.73 -7.86
C GLY A 191 -24.96 -14.46 -8.10
N MET A 192 -23.62 -14.53 -8.09
CA MET A 192 -22.78 -13.37 -8.39
C MET A 192 -22.77 -13.08 -9.90
N PRO A 193 -22.91 -11.82 -10.33
CA PRO A 193 -22.70 -11.45 -11.71
C PRO A 193 -21.24 -11.69 -12.11
N TYR A 194 -21.03 -12.14 -13.36
CA TYR A 194 -19.69 -12.17 -13.94
C TYR A 194 -19.27 -10.77 -14.36
N LEU A 195 -18.06 -10.39 -13.96
CA LEU A 195 -17.43 -9.13 -14.35
C LEU A 195 -16.16 -9.44 -15.15
N ASP A 196 -16.15 -9.01 -16.40
CA ASP A 196 -14.97 -9.13 -17.26
C ASP A 196 -13.84 -8.18 -16.82
N ASP A 197 -14.19 -7.12 -16.12
CA ASP A 197 -13.28 -6.14 -15.53
C ASP A 197 -13.72 -5.80 -14.09
N LEU A 198 -12.82 -5.97 -13.11
CA LEU A 198 -13.06 -5.65 -11.69
C LEU A 198 -12.86 -4.16 -11.37
N ASN A 199 -12.50 -3.32 -12.34
CA ASN A 199 -12.33 -1.87 -12.18
C ASN A 199 -13.50 -1.04 -12.73
N VAL A 200 -14.69 -1.60 -12.67
CA VAL A 200 -15.95 -0.86 -12.88
C VAL A 200 -16.31 -0.03 -11.64
N PRO A 201 -17.17 1.01 -11.74
CA PRO A 201 -17.54 1.85 -10.59
C PRO A 201 -18.21 1.09 -9.44
N GLU A 202 -18.89 0.00 -9.73
CA GLU A 202 -19.62 -0.86 -8.78
C GLU A 202 -19.20 -2.32 -9.02
N PRO A 203 -18.05 -2.76 -8.46
CA PRO A 203 -17.44 -4.06 -8.78
C PRO A 203 -18.04 -5.22 -7.97
N GLU A 204 -19.38 -5.24 -7.76
CA GLU A 204 -20.08 -6.34 -7.09
C GLU A 204 -20.23 -7.53 -8.03
N GLY A 205 -19.41 -8.55 -7.90
CA GLY A 205 -19.40 -9.71 -8.76
C GLY A 205 -18.11 -10.51 -8.69
N VAL A 206 -17.95 -11.47 -9.59
CA VAL A 206 -16.81 -12.38 -9.70
C VAL A 206 -16.21 -12.34 -11.11
N GLY A 207 -14.88 -12.32 -11.19
CA GLY A 207 -14.20 -12.28 -12.50
C GLY A 207 -12.69 -12.48 -12.41
N PRO A 208 -11.98 -12.41 -13.55
CA PRO A 208 -10.54 -12.46 -13.59
C PRO A 208 -9.94 -11.25 -12.87
N MET A 209 -8.82 -11.46 -12.14
CA MET A 209 -8.07 -10.36 -11.54
C MET A 209 -7.48 -9.45 -12.62
N ASN A 210 -7.48 -8.15 -12.35
CA ASN A 210 -6.66 -7.21 -13.09
C ASN A 210 -5.26 -7.14 -12.42
N LEU A 211 -4.23 -7.36 -13.20
CA LEU A 211 -2.85 -7.48 -12.72
C LEU A 211 -1.97 -6.42 -13.38
N ASN A 212 -1.12 -5.75 -12.60
CA ASN A 212 -0.08 -4.88 -13.16
C ASN A 212 1.12 -5.72 -13.62
N VAL A 213 0.90 -6.43 -14.71
CA VAL A 213 1.86 -7.33 -15.38
C VAL A 213 1.94 -6.93 -16.85
N LYS A 214 3.13 -7.00 -17.44
CA LYS A 214 3.39 -6.80 -18.87
C LYS A 214 4.35 -7.88 -19.35
N ASP A 215 3.97 -8.59 -20.41
CA ASP A 215 4.79 -9.65 -21.00
C ASP A 215 5.30 -10.65 -19.94
N GLY A 216 4.42 -11.08 -19.04
CA GLY A 216 4.72 -12.01 -17.96
C GLY A 216 5.62 -11.44 -16.85
N THR A 217 5.87 -10.13 -16.83
CA THR A 217 6.74 -9.47 -15.86
C THR A 217 5.97 -8.41 -15.09
N ARG A 218 6.21 -8.28 -13.77
CA ARG A 218 5.64 -7.22 -12.94
C ARG A 218 5.89 -5.84 -13.53
N CYS A 219 4.84 -5.06 -13.74
CA CYS A 219 4.90 -3.63 -14.02
C CYS A 219 4.75 -2.84 -12.71
N SER A 220 5.85 -2.69 -11.97
CA SER A 220 5.85 -1.98 -10.68
C SER A 220 5.87 -0.46 -10.87
N PRO A 221 5.54 0.34 -9.83
CA PRO A 221 5.75 1.79 -9.86
C PRO A 221 7.21 2.19 -10.16
N ALA A 222 8.19 1.39 -9.71
CA ALA A 222 9.58 1.62 -10.07
C ALA A 222 9.81 1.43 -11.58
N SER A 223 9.35 0.32 -12.18
CA SER A 223 9.56 0.04 -13.60
C SER A 223 8.74 0.95 -14.51
N GLY A 224 7.49 1.25 -14.16
CA GLY A 224 6.59 2.05 -14.98
C GLY A 224 6.84 3.55 -14.88
N TYR A 225 7.04 4.09 -13.67
CA TYR A 225 7.21 5.52 -13.46
C TYR A 225 8.66 5.96 -13.37
N LEU A 226 9.47 5.34 -12.49
CA LEU A 226 10.76 5.89 -12.08
C LEU A 226 11.89 5.55 -13.03
N ARG A 227 12.07 4.27 -13.38
CA ARG A 227 13.20 3.81 -14.21
C ARG A 227 13.33 4.56 -15.55
N PRO A 228 12.23 4.88 -16.28
CA PRO A 228 12.33 5.64 -17.53
C PRO A 228 12.92 7.05 -17.38
N VAL A 229 12.96 7.62 -16.18
CA VAL A 229 13.46 8.99 -15.92
C VAL A 229 14.65 9.06 -14.96
N MET A 230 15.17 7.92 -14.47
CA MET A 230 16.31 7.92 -13.54
C MET A 230 17.58 8.60 -14.08
N GLY A 231 17.76 8.65 -15.40
CA GLY A 231 18.86 9.38 -16.04
C GLY A 231 18.60 10.87 -16.32
N HIS A 232 17.44 11.42 -15.91
CA HIS A 232 17.11 12.82 -16.18
C HIS A 232 17.98 13.76 -15.35
N LYS A 233 18.53 14.82 -15.98
CA LYS A 233 19.49 15.77 -15.37
C LYS A 233 19.00 16.46 -14.10
N ASN A 234 17.67 16.61 -13.96
CA ASN A 234 17.06 17.30 -12.81
C ASN A 234 16.65 16.34 -11.71
N LEU A 235 16.83 15.02 -11.87
CA LEU A 235 16.45 14.00 -10.88
C LEU A 235 17.69 13.31 -10.32
N THR A 236 17.85 13.38 -9.01
CA THR A 236 18.82 12.57 -8.25
C THR A 236 18.05 11.52 -7.47
N VAL A 237 18.39 10.24 -7.65
CA VAL A 237 17.81 9.13 -6.88
C VAL A 237 18.89 8.52 -6.01
N LEU A 238 18.67 8.47 -4.71
CA LEU A 238 19.57 7.81 -3.75
C LEU A 238 18.84 6.63 -3.12
N THR A 239 19.40 5.45 -3.31
CA THR A 239 18.99 4.21 -2.62
C THR A 239 19.87 3.96 -1.40
N GLU A 240 19.41 3.09 -0.48
CA GLU A 240 20.08 2.83 0.80
C GLU A 240 20.30 4.13 1.61
N ALA A 241 19.37 5.09 1.43
CA ALA A 241 19.42 6.43 1.97
C ALA A 241 18.19 6.71 2.86
N PRO A 242 18.03 6.02 4.02
CA PRO A 242 16.90 6.24 4.90
C PRO A 242 16.92 7.65 5.49
N ALA A 243 15.80 8.37 5.33
CA ALA A 243 15.57 9.63 6.02
C ALA A 243 15.37 9.38 7.51
N VAL A 244 15.99 10.22 8.35
CA VAL A 244 16.00 10.05 9.81
C VAL A 244 15.31 11.19 10.55
N LYS A 245 15.29 12.40 9.97
CA LYS A 245 14.67 13.58 10.58
C LYS A 245 14.36 14.65 9.53
N LEU A 246 13.26 15.39 9.73
CA LEU A 246 12.99 16.64 9.02
C LEU A 246 13.66 17.80 9.74
N THR A 247 14.13 18.80 8.99
CA THR A 247 14.71 20.02 9.54
C THR A 247 13.72 21.17 9.44
N PHE A 248 13.70 22.05 10.45
CA PHE A 248 12.75 23.15 10.56
C PHE A 248 13.41 24.48 10.89
N THR A 249 12.77 25.57 10.41
CA THR A 249 12.99 26.93 10.91
C THR A 249 11.62 27.48 11.34
N GLY A 250 11.39 27.58 12.66
CA GLY A 250 10.06 27.76 13.20
C GLY A 250 9.15 26.60 12.75
N THR A 251 8.01 26.91 12.13
CA THR A 251 7.07 25.90 11.58
C THR A 251 7.29 25.60 10.09
N ARG A 252 8.36 26.12 9.48
CA ARG A 252 8.69 25.83 8.09
C ARG A 252 9.64 24.64 8.01
N CYS A 253 9.25 23.57 7.32
CA CYS A 253 10.14 22.48 6.95
C CYS A 253 11.12 22.98 5.89
N THR A 254 12.43 22.84 6.17
CA THR A 254 13.51 23.37 5.34
C THR A 254 14.35 22.30 4.67
N GLY A 255 14.19 21.02 5.05
CA GLY A 255 14.97 19.93 4.47
C GLY A 255 14.83 18.61 5.21
N VAL A 256 15.77 17.71 4.95
CA VAL A 256 15.78 16.33 5.43
C VAL A 256 17.19 15.91 5.81
N ASP A 257 17.33 15.28 6.97
CA ASP A 257 18.50 14.53 7.37
C ASP A 257 18.32 13.05 7.01
N PHE A 258 19.34 12.44 6.41
CA PHE A 258 19.31 11.05 5.98
C PHE A 258 20.68 10.38 6.18
N LEU A 259 20.69 9.05 6.24
CA LEU A 259 21.93 8.28 6.27
C LEU A 259 22.31 7.85 4.86
N LEU A 260 23.60 7.92 4.52
CA LEU A 260 24.16 7.35 3.30
C LEU A 260 25.52 6.78 3.62
N ASN A 261 25.74 5.50 3.31
CA ASN A 261 26.98 4.79 3.66
C ASN A 261 27.35 4.92 5.16
N GLY A 262 26.32 4.85 6.04
CA GLY A 262 26.49 4.99 7.49
C GLY A 262 26.80 6.40 8.00
N LYS A 263 26.86 7.41 7.13
CA LYS A 263 27.11 8.81 7.48
C LYS A 263 25.82 9.63 7.41
N LEU A 264 25.69 10.57 8.35
CA LEU A 264 24.58 11.53 8.35
C LEU A 264 24.85 12.64 7.32
N HIS A 265 23.86 12.88 6.48
CA HIS A 265 23.83 13.95 5.50
C HIS A 265 22.59 14.82 5.73
N SER A 266 22.70 16.10 5.40
CA SER A 266 21.58 17.05 5.41
C SER A 266 21.41 17.66 4.03
N VAL A 267 20.16 17.81 3.57
CA VAL A 267 19.80 18.46 2.32
C VAL A 267 18.66 19.45 2.56
N ALA A 268 18.75 20.61 1.94
CA ALA A 268 17.69 21.62 1.98
C ALA A 268 16.71 21.45 0.82
N ALA A 269 15.44 21.80 1.07
CA ALA A 269 14.39 21.91 0.06
C ALA A 269 13.99 23.39 -0.06
N SER A 270 14.23 24.00 -1.23
CA SER A 270 13.89 25.41 -1.43
C SER A 270 12.39 25.65 -1.58
N ARG A 271 11.63 24.62 -1.99
CA ARG A 271 10.17 24.68 -2.16
C ARG A 271 9.46 23.81 -1.14
N GLU A 272 9.49 22.48 -1.30
CA GLU A 272 8.77 21.55 -0.43
C GLU A 272 9.54 20.24 -0.23
N VAL A 273 9.35 19.66 0.96
CA VAL A 273 9.59 18.24 1.25
C VAL A 273 8.27 17.49 1.06
N ILE A 274 8.31 16.34 0.37
CA ILE A 274 7.14 15.52 0.07
C ILE A 274 7.36 14.14 0.67
N LEU A 275 6.59 13.79 1.70
CA LEU A 275 6.66 12.49 2.36
C LEU A 275 5.84 11.46 1.57
N CYS A 276 6.52 10.41 1.12
CA CYS A 276 5.97 9.28 0.39
C CYS A 276 6.46 7.95 1.00
N ALA A 277 6.76 7.95 2.30
CA ALA A 277 7.38 6.81 3.00
C ALA A 277 6.36 5.77 3.51
N GLY A 278 5.08 5.95 3.20
CA GLY A 278 3.98 5.02 3.52
C GLY A 278 3.46 5.13 4.94
N ALA A 279 2.40 4.37 5.22
CA ALA A 279 1.60 4.50 6.44
C ALA A 279 2.36 4.24 7.76
N ILE A 280 3.56 3.68 7.70
CA ILE A 280 4.38 3.41 8.89
C ILE A 280 5.51 4.44 9.02
N HIS A 281 6.27 4.69 7.95
CA HIS A 281 7.45 5.54 8.03
C HIS A 281 7.13 7.03 7.93
N THR A 282 6.08 7.43 7.22
CA THR A 282 5.67 8.85 7.15
C THR A 282 5.30 9.41 8.53
N PRO A 283 4.36 8.81 9.30
CA PRO A 283 4.09 9.29 10.66
C PRO A 283 5.30 9.12 11.60
N ARG A 284 6.10 8.06 11.43
CA ARG A 284 7.35 7.91 12.21
C ARG A 284 8.28 9.11 12.02
N LEU A 285 8.51 9.52 10.77
CA LEU A 285 9.40 10.64 10.46
C LEU A 285 8.84 11.96 11.00
N LEU A 286 7.53 12.19 10.91
CA LEU A 286 6.86 13.34 11.52
C LEU A 286 7.08 13.36 13.04
N LEU A 287 6.81 12.26 13.74
CA LEU A 287 6.97 12.15 15.18
C LEU A 287 8.44 12.38 15.63
N LEU A 288 9.41 11.75 14.97
CA LEU A 288 10.84 11.94 15.25
C LEU A 288 11.30 13.38 15.03
N SER A 289 10.55 14.14 14.24
CA SER A 289 10.87 15.52 13.86
C SER A 289 10.07 16.55 14.67
N GLY A 290 9.33 16.12 15.69
CA GLY A 290 8.58 17.02 16.57
C GLY A 290 7.19 17.42 16.05
N VAL A 291 6.66 16.72 15.04
CA VAL A 291 5.31 16.94 14.52
C VAL A 291 4.41 15.76 14.95
N GLY A 292 3.53 15.98 15.90
CA GLY A 292 2.68 14.93 16.47
C GLY A 292 2.12 15.28 17.84
N PRO A 293 1.52 14.30 18.56
CA PRO A 293 0.96 14.53 19.90
C PRO A 293 2.03 15.05 20.87
N SER A 294 1.91 16.28 21.31
CA SER A 294 2.94 16.96 22.13
C SER A 294 3.28 16.19 23.41
N VAL A 295 2.29 15.62 24.08
CA VAL A 295 2.49 14.83 25.31
C VAL A 295 3.35 13.58 25.03
N ASP A 296 3.03 12.84 23.97
CA ASP A 296 3.78 11.62 23.60
C ASP A 296 5.23 11.96 23.21
N LEU A 297 5.44 13.09 22.51
CA LEU A 297 6.77 13.58 22.11
C LEU A 297 7.62 14.00 23.30
N GLN A 298 7.04 14.75 24.24
CA GLN A 298 7.73 15.22 25.44
C GLN A 298 8.19 14.06 26.34
N LEU A 299 7.39 13.00 26.46
CA LEU A 299 7.76 11.78 27.21
C LEU A 299 9.03 11.11 26.66
N LEU A 300 9.32 11.30 25.37
CA LEU A 300 10.51 10.79 24.69
C LEU A 300 11.65 11.81 24.60
N GLY A 301 11.48 13.03 25.17
CA GLY A 301 12.45 14.11 25.07
C GLY A 301 12.57 14.72 23.68
N ILE A 302 11.52 14.58 22.84
CA ILE A 302 11.45 15.19 21.51
C ILE A 302 10.81 16.57 21.65
N GLU A 303 11.51 17.62 21.20
CA GLU A 303 10.99 18.97 21.15
C GLU A 303 9.82 19.06 20.16
N THR A 304 8.70 19.62 20.61
CA THR A 304 7.49 19.75 19.79
C THR A 304 7.60 20.97 18.86
N VAL A 305 7.57 20.75 17.57
CA VAL A 305 7.46 21.78 16.53
C VAL A 305 6.00 22.19 16.35
N ILE A 306 5.11 21.19 16.21
CA ILE A 306 3.66 21.36 16.08
C ILE A 306 2.97 20.25 16.87
N ASP A 307 2.00 20.64 17.71
CA ASP A 307 1.06 19.68 18.32
C ASP A 307 0.00 19.25 17.29
N LEU A 308 0.13 18.02 16.81
CA LEU A 308 -0.72 17.45 15.78
C LEU A 308 -1.17 16.04 16.19
N PRO A 309 -2.23 15.93 17.01
CA PRO A 309 -2.64 14.68 17.67
C PRO A 309 -3.00 13.54 16.72
N GLY A 310 -3.35 13.85 15.46
CA GLY A 310 -3.72 12.87 14.44
C GLY A 310 -2.56 12.02 13.93
N VAL A 311 -1.30 12.47 14.08
CA VAL A 311 -0.13 11.74 13.57
C VAL A 311 -0.01 10.37 14.26
N GLY A 312 0.01 9.32 13.45
CA GLY A 312 0.05 7.94 13.93
C GLY A 312 -1.31 7.37 14.37
N ARG A 313 -2.40 8.14 14.32
CA ARG A 313 -3.75 7.66 14.62
C ARG A 313 -4.46 7.15 13.37
N ASN A 314 -5.66 6.57 13.55
CA ASN A 314 -6.51 6.09 12.45
C ASN A 314 -5.87 5.01 11.56
N LEU A 315 -4.90 4.23 12.07
CA LEU A 315 -4.35 3.10 11.35
C LEU A 315 -5.46 2.12 10.95
N GLN A 316 -5.54 1.81 9.68
CA GLN A 316 -6.46 0.83 9.10
C GLN A 316 -5.67 -0.15 8.26
N ASP A 317 -6.14 -1.39 8.20
CA ASP A 317 -5.57 -2.41 7.33
C ASP A 317 -6.65 -3.44 7.02
N HIS A 318 -6.65 -3.98 5.82
CA HIS A 318 -7.53 -5.09 5.45
C HIS A 318 -7.15 -6.36 6.18
N LEU A 319 -8.16 -7.17 6.47
CA LEU A 319 -8.01 -8.47 7.11
C LEU A 319 -8.30 -9.59 6.12
N TRP A 320 -7.52 -10.64 6.15
CA TRP A 320 -7.84 -11.89 5.48
C TRP A 320 -7.65 -13.08 6.41
N ILE A 321 -8.27 -14.21 6.05
CA ILE A 321 -8.03 -15.49 6.72
C ILE A 321 -7.13 -16.34 5.82
N ARG A 322 -5.90 -16.54 6.24
CA ARG A 322 -4.95 -17.43 5.57
C ARG A 322 -5.12 -18.84 6.12
N GLY A 323 -6.18 -19.54 5.67
CA GLY A 323 -6.43 -20.82 6.32
C GLY A 323 -7.50 -21.72 5.75
N LEU A 324 -8.46 -21.22 4.95
CA LEU A 324 -9.42 -22.14 4.34
C LEU A 324 -8.73 -22.91 3.21
N CYS A 325 -8.53 -24.21 3.42
CA CYS A 325 -7.66 -25.04 2.59
C CYS A 325 -8.34 -26.35 2.18
N PHE A 326 -8.12 -26.76 0.93
CA PHE A 326 -8.77 -27.86 0.26
C PHE A 326 -7.73 -28.73 -0.46
N GLU A 327 -7.82 -30.05 -0.31
CA GLU A 327 -7.01 -31.02 -1.06
C GLU A 327 -7.63 -31.26 -2.43
N ALA A 328 -6.86 -31.15 -3.50
CA ALA A 328 -7.32 -31.44 -4.85
C ALA A 328 -7.35 -32.96 -5.10
N LYS A 329 -8.28 -33.42 -5.96
CA LYS A 329 -8.40 -34.83 -6.37
C LYS A 329 -7.22 -35.30 -7.20
N HIS A 330 -6.70 -34.41 -8.04
CA HIS A 330 -5.61 -34.68 -8.98
C HIS A 330 -4.47 -33.68 -8.76
N PRO A 331 -3.24 -33.97 -9.20
CA PRO A 331 -2.16 -33.01 -9.18
C PRO A 331 -2.57 -31.71 -9.87
N LEU A 332 -2.33 -30.58 -9.19
CA LEU A 332 -2.59 -29.28 -9.74
C LEU A 332 -1.45 -28.87 -10.70
N PRO A 333 -1.74 -28.09 -11.76
CA PRO A 333 -0.72 -27.52 -12.61
C PRO A 333 0.22 -26.59 -11.82
N THR A 334 1.33 -26.20 -12.45
CA THR A 334 2.24 -25.19 -11.90
C THR A 334 1.51 -23.86 -11.70
N VAL A 335 1.81 -23.22 -10.57
CA VAL A 335 1.28 -21.88 -10.24
C VAL A 335 1.57 -20.88 -11.36
N ASN A 336 0.57 -20.19 -11.82
CA ASN A 336 0.67 -19.15 -12.83
C ASN A 336 0.12 -17.80 -12.36
N ASN A 337 0.25 -16.77 -13.18
CA ASN A 337 -0.11 -15.40 -12.84
C ASN A 337 0.56 -15.00 -11.50
N ASN A 338 -0.22 -14.40 -10.61
CA ASN A 338 0.23 -14.05 -9.25
C ASN A 338 -0.10 -15.12 -8.19
N GLY A 339 -0.42 -16.35 -8.60
CA GLY A 339 -0.90 -17.43 -7.73
C GLY A 339 -2.38 -17.31 -7.32
N GLY A 340 -3.07 -16.25 -7.74
CA GLY A 340 -4.52 -16.05 -7.58
C GLY A 340 -5.26 -16.30 -8.89
N GLY A 341 -5.46 -15.23 -9.69
CA GLY A 341 -6.03 -15.29 -11.04
C GLY A 341 -7.50 -14.85 -11.12
N SER A 342 -8.29 -14.98 -10.07
CA SER A 342 -9.66 -14.46 -10.00
C SER A 342 -9.98 -13.92 -8.61
N ALA A 343 -11.02 -13.08 -8.52
CA ALA A 343 -11.53 -12.57 -7.26
C ALA A 343 -13.03 -12.26 -7.36
N CYS A 344 -13.70 -12.15 -6.22
CA CYS A 344 -14.99 -11.49 -6.15
C CYS A 344 -14.97 -10.36 -5.13
N PHE A 345 -15.81 -9.35 -5.36
CA PHE A 345 -16.18 -8.32 -4.40
C PHE A 345 -17.66 -8.49 -4.07
N TRP A 346 -18.00 -8.51 -2.78
CA TRP A 346 -19.34 -8.79 -2.31
C TRP A 346 -19.68 -8.00 -1.06
N LYS A 347 -20.97 -7.97 -0.71
CA LYS A 347 -21.47 -7.32 0.51
C LYS A 347 -21.74 -8.34 1.59
N SER A 348 -21.29 -8.06 2.83
CA SER A 348 -21.66 -8.87 4.00
C SER A 348 -23.14 -8.77 4.33
N ARG A 349 -23.79 -7.68 3.92
CA ARG A 349 -25.20 -7.40 4.14
C ARG A 349 -25.76 -6.49 3.04
N PRO A 350 -27.04 -6.63 2.65
CA PRO A 350 -27.65 -5.84 1.57
C PRO A 350 -27.57 -4.32 1.76
N ALA A 351 -27.59 -3.85 3.03
CA ALA A 351 -27.55 -2.43 3.37
C ALA A 351 -26.14 -1.80 3.31
N ALA A 352 -25.09 -2.54 2.96
CA ALA A 352 -23.75 -1.98 2.76
C ALA A 352 -23.73 -1.04 1.55
N ARG A 353 -23.02 0.09 1.65
CA ARG A 353 -22.93 1.09 0.57
C ARG A 353 -22.20 0.56 -0.68
N GLY A 354 -21.27 -0.36 -0.48
CA GLY A 354 -20.47 -1.03 -1.48
C GLY A 354 -19.92 -2.33 -0.92
N PRO A 355 -19.10 -3.08 -1.67
CA PRO A 355 -18.46 -4.28 -1.20
C PRO A 355 -17.63 -4.01 0.06
N ASP A 356 -17.86 -4.78 1.11
CA ASP A 356 -17.04 -4.83 2.31
C ASP A 356 -16.29 -6.16 2.44
N LEU A 357 -16.55 -7.09 1.52
CA LEU A 357 -15.89 -8.38 1.40
C LEU A 357 -15.17 -8.50 0.06
N MET A 358 -14.01 -9.16 0.10
CA MET A 358 -13.32 -9.69 -1.07
C MET A 358 -13.01 -11.17 -0.82
N VAL A 359 -13.14 -12.01 -1.85
CA VAL A 359 -12.70 -13.40 -1.76
C VAL A 359 -11.78 -13.68 -2.94
N LEU A 360 -10.69 -14.38 -2.69
CA LEU A 360 -9.75 -14.78 -3.72
C LEU A 360 -9.29 -16.23 -3.52
N PRO A 361 -9.28 -17.04 -4.59
CA PRO A 361 -8.65 -18.35 -4.59
C PRO A 361 -7.13 -18.18 -4.72
N VAL A 362 -6.38 -19.13 -4.14
CA VAL A 362 -4.93 -19.19 -4.21
C VAL A 362 -4.53 -20.61 -4.63
N GLN A 363 -3.74 -20.70 -5.68
CA GLN A 363 -3.38 -21.94 -6.39
C GLN A 363 -2.46 -22.87 -5.58
N MET A 364 -2.04 -22.47 -4.37
CA MET A 364 -1.15 -23.19 -3.48
C MET A 364 -1.69 -23.18 -2.04
N PRO A 365 -1.22 -24.07 -1.16
CA PRO A 365 -1.63 -24.10 0.24
C PRO A 365 -0.96 -22.99 1.08
N PHE A 366 -1.30 -21.73 0.80
CA PHE A 366 -0.76 -20.59 1.52
C PHE A 366 -1.53 -20.35 2.81
N VAL A 367 -1.13 -21.01 3.89
CA VAL A 367 -1.77 -20.98 5.22
C VAL A 367 -0.94 -20.20 6.23
N SER A 368 -1.57 -19.76 7.35
CA SER A 368 -0.84 -19.15 8.47
C SER A 368 -0.10 -20.20 9.30
N ASP A 369 0.92 -19.75 10.07
CA ASP A 369 1.69 -20.65 10.95
C ASP A 369 0.80 -21.37 11.97
N GLU A 370 -0.23 -20.68 12.50
CA GLU A 370 -1.19 -21.24 13.44
C GLU A 370 -2.04 -22.35 12.83
N ILE A 371 -2.36 -22.24 11.54
CA ILE A 371 -3.08 -23.29 10.80
C ILE A 371 -2.13 -24.44 10.48
N ALA A 372 -0.92 -24.14 9.99
CA ALA A 372 0.09 -25.16 9.71
C ALA A 372 0.46 -25.99 10.95
N ALA A 373 0.45 -25.38 12.15
CA ALA A 373 0.70 -26.07 13.41
C ALA A 373 -0.43 -27.03 13.83
N ARG A 374 -1.67 -26.81 13.33
CA ARG A 374 -2.86 -27.62 13.74
C ARG A 374 -3.29 -28.63 12.70
N TYR A 375 -2.95 -28.44 11.45
CA TYR A 375 -3.43 -29.24 10.33
C TYR A 375 -2.26 -29.70 9.45
N THR A 376 -2.27 -30.98 9.07
CA THR A 376 -1.36 -31.48 8.05
C THR A 376 -1.87 -31.07 6.68
N ILE A 377 -1.17 -30.15 6.01
CA ILE A 377 -1.53 -29.63 4.70
C ILE A 377 -0.77 -30.41 3.63
N PRO A 378 -1.45 -31.15 2.73
CA PRO A 378 -0.79 -31.86 1.66
C PRO A 378 -0.26 -30.90 0.58
N PRO A 379 0.81 -31.25 -0.15
CA PRO A 379 1.37 -30.39 -1.20
C PRO A 379 0.39 -30.14 -2.37
N ASN A 380 -0.55 -31.05 -2.59
CA ASN A 380 -1.60 -30.96 -3.61
C ASN A 380 -2.85 -30.24 -3.07
N ALA A 381 -2.67 -29.19 -2.28
CA ALA A 381 -3.75 -28.39 -1.75
C ALA A 381 -3.75 -26.99 -2.36
N PHE A 382 -4.88 -26.31 -2.23
CA PHE A 382 -5.08 -24.90 -2.56
C PHE A 382 -5.89 -24.21 -1.46
N ALA A 383 -5.97 -22.89 -1.51
CA ALA A 383 -6.70 -22.14 -0.50
C ALA A 383 -7.72 -21.18 -1.14
N ILE A 384 -8.73 -20.75 -0.36
CA ILE A 384 -9.64 -19.66 -0.70
C ILE A 384 -9.65 -18.71 0.49
N PHE A 385 -9.35 -17.44 0.25
CA PHE A 385 -9.18 -16.43 1.29
C PHE A 385 -10.39 -15.52 1.40
N PRO A 386 -11.15 -15.58 2.51
CA PRO A 386 -12.07 -14.52 2.89
C PRO A 386 -11.32 -13.30 3.37
N CYS A 387 -11.68 -12.13 2.87
CA CYS A 387 -11.08 -10.85 3.22
C CYS A 387 -12.15 -9.84 3.62
N LEU A 388 -11.89 -9.08 4.68
CA LEU A 388 -12.65 -7.89 5.07
C LEU A 388 -11.95 -6.67 4.50
N VAL A 389 -12.62 -5.95 3.57
CA VAL A 389 -12.05 -4.79 2.87
C VAL A 389 -12.66 -3.45 3.27
N GLN A 390 -13.54 -3.42 4.27
CA GLN A 390 -14.06 -2.19 4.90
C GLN A 390 -14.11 -2.35 6.43
N PRO A 391 -12.94 -2.50 7.11
CA PRO A 391 -12.88 -2.66 8.54
C PRO A 391 -13.31 -1.39 9.27
N ARG A 392 -13.99 -1.55 10.41
CA ARG A 392 -14.37 -0.46 11.32
C ARG A 392 -13.35 -0.25 12.43
N SER A 393 -12.61 -1.29 12.79
CA SER A 393 -11.53 -1.19 13.77
C SER A 393 -10.49 -0.16 13.35
N ARG A 394 -10.03 0.64 14.32
CA ARG A 394 -9.04 1.69 14.12
C ARG A 394 -7.89 1.49 15.08
N GLY A 395 -6.69 1.55 14.53
CA GLY A 395 -5.45 1.39 15.26
C GLY A 395 -4.64 2.67 15.37
N TYR A 396 -3.42 2.50 15.82
CA TYR A 396 -2.45 3.57 15.97
C TYR A 396 -1.01 3.04 15.84
N LEU A 397 -0.09 3.97 15.67
CA LEU A 397 1.32 3.73 15.88
C LEU A 397 1.92 4.82 16.80
N ARG A 398 2.96 4.43 17.57
CA ARG A 398 3.70 5.32 18.46
C ARG A 398 5.19 5.00 18.42
N LEU A 399 6.00 6.01 18.69
CA LEU A 399 7.42 5.79 18.97
C LEU A 399 7.58 5.18 20.37
N ARG A 400 8.50 4.23 20.50
CA ARG A 400 8.96 3.73 21.80
C ARG A 400 10.23 4.44 22.27
N THR A 401 10.94 5.10 21.38
CA THR A 401 12.16 5.85 21.65
C THR A 401 12.34 7.01 20.65
N ALA A 402 13.17 8.00 21.00
CA ALA A 402 13.55 9.09 20.10
C ALA A 402 14.63 8.68 19.05
N GLN A 403 15.10 7.44 19.07
CA GLN A 403 16.12 6.99 18.12
C GLN A 403 15.49 6.68 16.77
N PRO A 404 16.05 7.17 15.63
CA PRO A 404 15.51 6.92 14.30
C PRO A 404 15.41 5.44 13.92
N SER A 405 16.27 4.58 14.41
CA SER A 405 16.23 3.12 14.19
C SER A 405 15.49 2.36 15.30
N GLY A 406 14.97 3.05 16.31
CA GLY A 406 14.31 2.43 17.46
C GLY A 406 13.00 1.72 17.10
N PRO A 407 12.50 0.83 17.95
CA PRO A 407 11.24 0.13 17.74
C PRO A 407 10.04 1.08 17.79
N MET A 408 8.96 0.69 17.13
CA MET A 408 7.67 1.35 17.20
C MET A 408 6.62 0.39 17.77
N GLU A 409 5.62 0.95 18.41
CA GLU A 409 4.38 0.28 18.71
C GLU A 409 3.43 0.44 17.53
N ILE A 410 3.02 -0.66 16.91
CA ILE A 410 2.10 -0.66 15.77
C ILE A 410 0.91 -1.52 16.13
N GLN A 411 -0.19 -0.88 16.54
CA GLN A 411 -1.39 -1.56 17.02
C GLN A 411 -2.56 -1.34 16.05
N PRO A 412 -2.97 -2.35 15.28
CA PRO A 412 -4.06 -2.22 14.30
C PRO A 412 -5.45 -2.31 14.95
N ASN A 413 -5.55 -2.83 16.18
CA ASN A 413 -6.80 -3.15 16.88
C ASN A 413 -7.73 -4.07 16.07
N PHE A 414 -7.18 -5.00 15.30
CA PHE A 414 -7.95 -5.94 14.48
C PHE A 414 -9.06 -6.61 15.29
N LEU A 415 -10.28 -6.66 14.73
CA LEU A 415 -11.47 -7.30 15.32
C LEU A 415 -11.87 -6.72 16.69
N ALA A 416 -11.48 -5.49 17.00
CA ALA A 416 -11.97 -4.78 18.19
C ALA A 416 -13.46 -4.41 18.05
N GLU A 417 -13.89 -4.11 16.81
CA GLU A 417 -15.29 -3.86 16.49
C GLU A 417 -16.01 -5.17 16.15
N GLN A 418 -17.13 -5.46 16.82
CA GLN A 418 -17.91 -6.68 16.59
C GLN A 418 -18.43 -6.78 15.15
N ALA A 419 -18.72 -5.64 14.52
CA ALA A 419 -19.14 -5.58 13.12
C ALA A 419 -18.10 -6.16 12.14
N ASP A 420 -16.80 -6.06 12.46
CA ASP A 420 -15.72 -6.64 11.65
C ASP A 420 -15.72 -8.17 11.76
N VAL A 421 -15.99 -8.68 12.96
CA VAL A 421 -16.13 -10.13 13.21
C VAL A 421 -17.32 -10.68 12.45
N GLU A 422 -18.46 -9.99 12.50
CA GLU A 422 -19.71 -10.38 11.82
C GLU A 422 -19.53 -10.41 10.29
N ALA A 423 -18.92 -9.36 9.74
CA ALA A 423 -18.67 -9.26 8.29
C ALA A 423 -17.69 -10.35 7.82
N LEU A 424 -16.58 -10.56 8.55
CA LEU A 424 -15.61 -11.58 8.19
C LEU A 424 -16.16 -12.99 8.37
N ALA A 425 -17.06 -13.21 9.34
CA ALA A 425 -17.74 -14.50 9.49
C ALA A 425 -18.71 -14.76 8.33
N ALA A 426 -19.45 -13.76 7.87
CA ALA A 426 -20.25 -13.88 6.65
C ALA A 426 -19.38 -14.20 5.43
N CYS A 427 -18.17 -13.63 5.37
CA CYS A 427 -17.20 -13.94 4.31
C CYS A 427 -16.71 -15.40 4.37
N VAL A 428 -16.45 -15.93 5.56
CA VAL A 428 -16.10 -17.35 5.74
C VAL A 428 -17.27 -18.25 5.29
N GLU A 429 -18.51 -17.93 5.68
CA GLU A 429 -19.70 -18.66 5.25
C GLU A 429 -19.84 -18.65 3.72
N LEU A 430 -19.65 -17.49 3.09
CA LEU A 430 -19.65 -17.34 1.64
C LEU A 430 -18.59 -18.23 0.96
N VAL A 431 -17.37 -18.29 1.49
CA VAL A 431 -16.32 -19.17 0.97
C VAL A 431 -16.73 -20.65 1.08
N LEU A 432 -17.36 -21.07 2.19
CA LEU A 432 -17.83 -22.44 2.36
C LEU A 432 -18.98 -22.76 1.40
N ASP A 433 -19.83 -21.79 1.05
CA ASP A 433 -20.87 -21.94 0.05
C ASP A 433 -20.29 -22.05 -1.35
N ILE A 434 -19.33 -21.20 -1.72
CA ILE A 434 -18.60 -21.29 -2.99
C ILE A 434 -17.90 -22.64 -3.14
N ALA A 435 -17.17 -23.09 -2.11
CA ALA A 435 -16.46 -24.37 -2.11
C ALA A 435 -17.39 -25.60 -2.19
N SER A 436 -18.69 -25.42 -1.92
CA SER A 436 -19.70 -26.48 -2.01
C SER A 436 -20.34 -26.58 -3.40
N GLN A 437 -20.09 -25.62 -4.31
CA GLN A 437 -20.69 -25.59 -5.64
C GLN A 437 -20.17 -26.70 -6.55
N PRO A 438 -20.94 -27.09 -7.59
CA PRO A 438 -20.56 -28.17 -8.51
C PRO A 438 -19.17 -27.99 -9.13
N ALA A 439 -18.77 -26.77 -9.48
CA ALA A 439 -17.46 -26.48 -10.09
C ALA A 439 -16.28 -26.92 -9.19
N TYR A 440 -16.42 -26.80 -7.86
CA TYR A 440 -15.41 -27.29 -6.93
C TYR A 440 -15.56 -28.76 -6.57
N ARG A 441 -16.75 -29.36 -6.74
CA ARG A 441 -16.99 -30.77 -6.43
C ARG A 441 -16.09 -31.70 -7.24
N ASP A 442 -15.77 -31.35 -8.48
CA ASP A 442 -14.91 -32.13 -9.35
C ASP A 442 -13.43 -31.91 -9.06
N LEU A 443 -13.07 -30.77 -8.51
CA LEU A 443 -11.70 -30.38 -8.16
C LEU A 443 -11.29 -30.85 -6.75
N VAL A 444 -12.19 -30.76 -5.75
CA VAL A 444 -11.92 -30.98 -4.33
C VAL A 444 -12.08 -32.45 -3.97
N LYS A 445 -11.02 -33.07 -3.42
CA LYS A 445 -11.05 -34.40 -2.81
C LYS A 445 -11.65 -34.36 -1.40
N ARG A 446 -11.21 -33.40 -0.58
CA ARG A 446 -11.72 -33.15 0.77
C ARG A 446 -11.40 -31.73 1.24
N TRP A 447 -12.17 -31.27 2.18
CA TRP A 447 -11.87 -30.06 2.94
C TRP A 447 -10.82 -30.42 4.02
N ILE A 448 -9.79 -29.56 4.17
CA ILE A 448 -8.75 -29.72 5.18
C ILE A 448 -9.01 -28.75 6.32
N VAL A 449 -9.25 -27.49 6.01
CA VAL A 449 -9.51 -26.42 6.97
C VAL A 449 -10.68 -25.57 6.49
N PRO A 450 -11.80 -25.60 7.18
CA PRO A 450 -12.17 -26.58 8.21
C PRO A 450 -12.49 -27.93 7.57
N PRO A 451 -12.39 -29.03 8.30
CA PRO A 451 -12.73 -30.36 7.77
C PRO A 451 -14.24 -30.57 7.53
N THR A 452 -15.07 -29.77 8.15
CA THR A 452 -16.54 -29.75 8.01
C THR A 452 -17.07 -28.32 8.18
N ARG A 453 -18.33 -28.08 7.79
CA ARG A 453 -18.97 -26.78 8.10
C ARG A 453 -18.94 -26.51 9.60
N MET A 454 -18.68 -25.24 9.95
CA MET A 454 -18.58 -24.77 11.33
C MET A 454 -19.89 -24.07 11.75
N SER A 455 -20.23 -24.15 13.06
CA SER A 455 -21.22 -23.25 13.66
C SER A 455 -20.70 -21.80 13.70
N ARG A 456 -21.59 -20.84 13.87
CA ARG A 456 -21.22 -19.42 13.96
C ARG A 456 -20.16 -19.14 15.03
N GLU A 457 -20.33 -19.68 16.22
CA GLU A 457 -19.37 -19.54 17.33
C GLU A 457 -17.97 -20.09 16.96
N ARG A 458 -17.93 -21.24 16.28
CA ARG A 458 -16.67 -21.84 15.82
C ARG A 458 -16.01 -21.00 14.72
N ILE A 459 -16.80 -20.37 13.84
CA ILE A 459 -16.30 -19.44 12.84
C ILE A 459 -15.66 -18.24 13.52
N GLU A 460 -16.30 -17.63 14.51
CA GLU A 460 -15.76 -16.47 15.23
C GLU A 460 -14.45 -16.81 15.97
N ALA A 461 -14.40 -17.94 16.65
CA ALA A 461 -13.17 -18.43 17.29
C ALA A 461 -12.06 -18.70 16.25
N PHE A 462 -12.42 -19.29 15.11
CA PHE A 462 -11.50 -19.53 14.00
C PHE A 462 -10.94 -18.22 13.42
N ILE A 463 -11.78 -17.22 13.17
CA ILE A 463 -11.38 -15.90 12.69
C ILE A 463 -10.36 -15.28 13.63
N ARG A 464 -10.65 -15.20 14.93
CA ARG A 464 -9.73 -14.63 15.94
C ARG A 464 -8.40 -15.37 16.01
N GLY A 465 -8.42 -16.69 15.81
CA GLY A 465 -7.23 -17.54 15.83
C GLY A 465 -6.44 -17.61 14.52
N SER A 466 -6.96 -17.13 13.39
CA SER A 466 -6.34 -17.32 12.06
C SER A 466 -6.31 -16.08 11.16
N CYS A 467 -6.98 -14.97 11.55
CA CYS A 467 -6.90 -13.75 10.76
C CYS A 467 -5.47 -13.19 10.70
N SER A 468 -5.17 -12.53 9.61
CA SER A 468 -3.89 -11.90 9.35
C SER A 468 -4.09 -10.58 8.63
N SER A 469 -3.06 -9.75 8.60
CA SER A 469 -3.01 -8.55 7.77
C SER A 469 -3.01 -8.92 6.29
N TYR A 470 -3.77 -8.19 5.48
CA TYR A 470 -3.68 -8.26 4.02
C TYR A 470 -2.61 -7.29 3.47
N LEU A 471 -1.77 -6.73 4.37
CA LEU A 471 -0.60 -5.90 4.06
C LEU A 471 -0.96 -4.56 3.38
N HIS A 472 -2.07 -3.96 3.79
CA HIS A 472 -2.61 -2.71 3.24
C HIS A 472 -2.72 -1.59 4.29
N PRO A 473 -1.69 -1.31 5.13
CA PRO A 473 -1.80 -0.27 6.16
C PRO A 473 -1.97 1.12 5.53
N VAL A 474 -2.95 1.88 6.04
CA VAL A 474 -3.28 3.24 5.60
C VAL A 474 -3.72 4.13 6.75
N GLY A 475 -3.91 5.42 6.51
CA GLY A 475 -4.72 6.31 7.35
C GLY A 475 -3.99 7.03 8.48
N THR A 476 -2.73 6.77 8.70
CA THR A 476 -1.94 7.26 9.86
C THR A 476 -1.52 8.74 9.80
N CYS A 477 -1.79 9.41 8.69
CA CYS A 477 -1.67 10.85 8.49
C CYS A 477 -2.91 11.36 7.74
N ALA A 478 -4.10 10.96 8.20
CA ALA A 478 -5.37 11.14 7.50
C ALA A 478 -5.63 12.58 7.07
N MET A 479 -6.14 12.74 5.83
CA MET A 479 -6.61 14.05 5.35
C MET A 479 -7.95 14.40 5.96
N GLY A 480 -8.17 15.69 6.20
CA GLY A 480 -9.42 16.20 6.77
C GLY A 480 -9.31 17.62 7.29
N ARG A 481 -10.34 18.05 8.05
CA ARG A 481 -10.46 19.40 8.64
C ARG A 481 -10.51 19.42 10.17
N GLY A 482 -10.74 18.29 10.82
CA GLY A 482 -10.86 18.19 12.28
C GLY A 482 -9.50 18.02 12.96
N GLU A 483 -9.50 18.03 14.29
CA GLU A 483 -8.31 17.89 15.15
C GLU A 483 -7.53 16.58 14.91
N ALA A 484 -8.21 15.53 14.46
CA ALA A 484 -7.59 14.25 14.10
C ALA A 484 -6.98 14.25 12.69
N ALA A 485 -7.17 15.31 11.89
CA ALA A 485 -6.60 15.39 10.56
C ALA A 485 -5.13 15.83 10.63
N VAL A 486 -4.29 15.20 9.81
CA VAL A 486 -2.85 15.52 9.71
C VAL A 486 -2.58 16.41 8.49
N VAL A 487 -3.29 16.19 7.40
CA VAL A 487 -3.15 17.00 6.19
C VAL A 487 -4.50 17.53 5.72
N ASP A 488 -4.45 18.63 4.95
CA ASP A 488 -5.64 19.17 4.27
C ASP A 488 -5.92 18.42 2.95
N ALA A 489 -7.00 18.81 2.25
CA ALA A 489 -7.38 18.22 0.96
C ALA A 489 -6.33 18.46 -0.15
N GLU A 490 -5.39 19.37 0.02
CA GLU A 490 -4.25 19.60 -0.84
C GLU A 490 -2.98 18.88 -0.35
N LEU A 491 -3.13 17.96 0.62
CA LEU A 491 -2.05 17.14 1.19
C LEU A 491 -0.99 17.92 1.97
N ARG A 492 -1.21 19.19 2.32
CA ARG A 492 -0.30 19.99 3.15
C ARG A 492 -0.48 19.62 4.61
N VAL A 493 0.62 19.45 5.33
CA VAL A 493 0.61 19.17 6.77
C VAL A 493 0.06 20.40 7.52
N HIS A 494 -0.97 20.21 8.35
CA HIS A 494 -1.59 21.29 9.10
C HIS A 494 -0.57 22.01 10.00
N GLY A 495 -0.56 23.34 9.94
CA GLY A 495 0.33 24.18 10.74
C GLY A 495 1.80 24.21 10.29
N VAL A 496 2.18 23.46 9.26
CA VAL A 496 3.55 23.35 8.75
C VAL A 496 3.62 23.91 7.33
N GLN A 497 4.61 24.75 7.06
CA GLN A 497 4.90 25.24 5.72
C GLN A 497 5.96 24.37 5.04
N GLY A 498 5.89 24.24 3.70
CA GLY A 498 6.90 23.52 2.90
C GLY A 498 6.93 22.02 3.11
N LEU A 499 5.82 21.41 3.58
CA LEU A 499 5.72 19.97 3.84
C LEU A 499 4.37 19.41 3.36
N ARG A 500 4.42 18.34 2.57
CA ARG A 500 3.26 17.54 2.15
C ARG A 500 3.45 16.07 2.48
N VAL A 501 2.33 15.37 2.62
CA VAL A 501 2.29 13.91 2.65
C VAL A 501 1.53 13.42 1.42
N ALA A 502 2.14 12.53 0.66
CA ALA A 502 1.55 12.01 -0.56
C ALA A 502 1.76 10.49 -0.66
N ASP A 503 1.12 9.72 0.21
CA ASP A 503 1.12 8.26 0.22
C ASP A 503 -0.14 7.70 0.88
N ALA A 504 -0.19 6.39 1.12
CA ALA A 504 -1.35 5.73 1.70
C ALA A 504 -1.72 6.21 3.12
N SER A 505 -0.81 6.89 3.83
CA SER A 505 -1.11 7.41 5.17
C SER A 505 -2.18 8.49 5.18
N VAL A 506 -2.41 9.18 4.04
CA VAL A 506 -3.39 10.28 3.97
C VAL A 506 -4.84 9.80 3.80
N MET A 507 -5.07 8.54 3.49
CA MET A 507 -6.43 8.00 3.28
C MET A 507 -7.25 8.12 4.56
N PRO A 508 -8.39 8.86 4.59
CA PRO A 508 -9.20 8.98 5.81
C PRO A 508 -9.95 7.68 6.13
N ALA A 509 -10.32 6.94 5.08
CA ALA A 509 -10.86 5.59 5.14
C ALA A 509 -10.18 4.73 4.08
N ILE A 510 -9.91 3.47 4.42
CA ILE A 510 -9.32 2.52 3.47
C ILE A 510 -10.34 2.21 2.35
N PRO A 511 -9.94 2.22 1.05
CA PRO A 511 -10.83 1.86 -0.05
C PRO A 511 -11.12 0.35 -0.04
N SER A 512 -12.26 -0.07 -0.59
CA SER A 512 -12.69 -1.46 -0.70
C SER A 512 -11.92 -2.26 -1.77
N ALA A 513 -10.61 -2.05 -1.85
CA ALA A 513 -9.71 -2.63 -2.87
C ALA A 513 -8.27 -2.71 -2.37
N ASN A 514 -7.42 -3.43 -3.11
CA ASN A 514 -5.97 -3.36 -2.90
C ASN A 514 -5.48 -1.92 -3.01
N THR A 515 -4.61 -1.51 -2.11
CA THR A 515 -4.26 -0.09 -1.91
C THR A 515 -3.20 0.46 -2.87
N ASN A 516 -2.62 -0.36 -3.76
CA ASN A 516 -1.53 0.08 -4.64
C ASN A 516 -2.01 1.11 -5.69
N ALA A 517 -3.08 0.81 -6.45
CA ALA A 517 -3.62 1.76 -7.43
C ALA A 517 -4.12 3.07 -6.78
N PRO A 518 -4.88 3.04 -5.65
CA PRO A 518 -5.20 4.25 -4.89
C PRO A 518 -3.98 5.05 -4.43
N THR A 519 -2.90 4.39 -4.03
CA THR A 519 -1.66 5.07 -3.60
C THR A 519 -0.95 5.75 -4.77
N VAL A 520 -0.90 5.11 -5.94
CA VAL A 520 -0.39 5.73 -7.18
C VAL A 520 -1.25 6.94 -7.56
N MET A 521 -2.57 6.82 -7.47
CA MET A 521 -3.50 7.92 -7.74
C MET A 521 -3.25 9.12 -6.81
N ILE A 522 -2.96 8.90 -5.52
CA ILE A 522 -2.56 9.96 -4.58
C ILE A 522 -1.27 10.65 -5.06
N GLY A 523 -0.29 9.90 -5.56
CA GLY A 523 0.92 10.47 -6.16
C GLY A 523 0.64 11.32 -7.40
N GLU A 524 -0.25 10.88 -8.28
CA GLU A 524 -0.73 11.67 -9.44
C GLU A 524 -1.47 12.94 -9.00
N PHE A 525 -2.29 12.84 -7.94
CA PHE A 525 -3.00 13.99 -7.37
C PHE A 525 -2.03 15.03 -6.80
N ALA A 526 -1.08 14.61 -5.98
CA ALA A 526 -0.03 15.48 -5.42
C ALA A 526 0.75 16.20 -6.52
N SER A 527 1.13 15.45 -7.55
CA SER A 527 1.88 16.00 -8.68
C SER A 527 1.11 17.08 -9.43
N ARG A 528 -0.20 16.90 -9.63
CA ARG A 528 -1.07 17.91 -10.25
C ARG A 528 -1.05 19.21 -9.47
N LEU A 529 -1.07 19.15 -8.14
CA LEU A 529 -1.00 20.33 -7.27
C LEU A 529 0.36 21.03 -7.37
N LEU A 530 1.45 20.25 -7.38
CA LEU A 530 2.82 20.76 -7.40
C LEU A 530 3.20 21.41 -8.73
N VAL A 531 2.71 20.87 -9.85
CA VAL A 531 2.94 21.41 -11.20
C VAL A 531 1.95 22.54 -11.53
N GLY A 532 0.66 22.38 -11.20
CA GLY A 532 -0.43 23.32 -11.55
C GLY A 532 -0.40 24.64 -10.75
N GLY A 533 0.13 24.65 -9.53
CA GLY A 533 0.26 25.86 -8.71
C GLY A 533 1.15 26.97 -9.32
N ARG A 534 1.85 26.69 -10.43
CA ARG A 534 2.65 27.67 -11.19
C ARG A 534 1.87 28.46 -12.24
N SER A 535 0.75 27.94 -12.73
CA SER A 535 -0.04 28.63 -13.76
C SER A 535 -0.70 29.92 -13.26
N ALA A 536 -0.92 30.04 -11.94
CA ALA A 536 -1.57 31.21 -11.33
C ALA A 536 -0.60 32.29 -10.82
N ALA A 537 0.71 31.97 -10.65
CA ALA A 537 1.69 32.91 -10.10
C ALA A 537 2.66 33.52 -11.16
N GLY A 538 2.51 33.17 -12.42
CA GLY A 538 3.50 33.44 -13.48
C GLY A 538 3.05 34.30 -14.65
N SER A 539 2.09 35.24 -14.50
CA SER A 539 1.82 36.25 -15.56
C SER A 539 1.27 37.55 -15.00
N ALA A 540 2.12 38.28 -14.26
CA ALA A 540 1.95 39.73 -14.21
C ALA A 540 2.67 40.30 -15.46
N PRO A 541 2.03 41.11 -16.32
CA PRO A 541 2.69 41.74 -17.43
C PRO A 541 3.72 42.73 -16.87
N ARG A 542 4.97 42.65 -17.35
CA ARG A 542 5.94 43.73 -17.17
C ARG A 542 5.45 44.90 -17.98
N GLU A 543 4.90 45.93 -17.34
CA GLU A 543 4.70 47.22 -17.92
C GLU A 543 6.08 47.81 -18.28
N SER A 544 6.33 47.96 -19.56
CA SER A 544 7.45 48.72 -20.08
C SER A 544 7.09 50.20 -19.96
N VAL A 545 7.68 50.90 -19.00
CA VAL A 545 7.66 52.38 -18.96
C VAL A 545 8.62 52.88 -20.02
N VAL A 546 8.11 53.44 -21.09
CA VAL A 546 8.86 54.26 -22.03
C VAL A 546 8.96 55.64 -21.41
N VAL A 547 10.17 56.06 -21.03
CA VAL A 547 10.47 57.44 -20.65
C VAL A 547 10.83 58.16 -21.93
N GLN A 548 10.07 59.23 -22.26
CA GLN A 548 10.41 60.24 -23.26
C GLN A 548 11.55 61.14 -22.78
#